data_5572593a43913dc15b12ee2f6c8a64a4
#
_entry.id   5572593a43913dc15b12ee2f6c8a64a4
#
_cell.length_a   1.000
_cell.length_b   1.000
_cell.length_c   1.000
_cell.angle_alpha   90.00
_cell.angle_beta   90.00
_cell.angle_gamma   90.00
#
_symmetry.space_group_name_H-M   'P 1'
#
loop_
_entity.id
_entity.type
_entity.pdbx_description
1 polymer ?
#
loop_
_entity_poly.entity_id
_entity_poly.type
_entity_poly.pdbx_seq_one_letter_code
_entity_poly.pdbx_strand_id
1 'polypeptide(L)'
;MSESPLPPTRVGTKGAALGLSGSAAAAVLWGFGGIFVVLTYAPALVVACYRFWLGALFLTAIVYLTGKRLSWATVRATWLGGIFLGADMMMFYSSVRLTTIVDASVIGALQPALVLIAARPLFGERMSRRDVFWIVLAMVGVSVAVIGPGGTAPHRLLGDILAAGALLSFSTYWLISKHAREAINAIEYTAGVMIFAALLSTPVVFIAGQSLSRFHAGDWTWIVLLALVPGTGHLIMNWAHRYVDASISAAISCLSPLVASLVAIPILGQSLTWLQVIGVLIGLAAIAVVAARHREPAQPPAE
;
A
#
# COMPACT_ATOMS: atom_id res chain seq x y z
N MET A 1 -6.56 -31.47 -24.62
CA MET A 1 -6.63 -30.22 -25.38
C MET A 1 -6.22 -29.11 -24.39
N SER A 2 -4.99 -28.63 -24.50
CA SER A 2 -4.48 -27.54 -23.67
C SER A 2 -4.99 -26.23 -24.29
N GLU A 3 -5.94 -25.59 -23.63
CA GLU A 3 -6.29 -24.21 -23.99
C GLU A 3 -5.07 -23.34 -23.75
N SER A 4 -4.56 -22.76 -24.81
CA SER A 4 -3.53 -21.72 -24.73
C SER A 4 -4.09 -20.52 -23.96
N PRO A 5 -3.34 -19.92 -23.01
CA PRO A 5 -3.79 -18.75 -22.28
C PRO A 5 -4.12 -17.62 -23.28
N LEU A 6 -5.29 -17.02 -23.11
CA LEU A 6 -5.71 -15.87 -23.89
C LEU A 6 -4.62 -14.78 -23.81
N PRO A 7 -4.28 -14.12 -24.94
CA PRO A 7 -3.29 -13.05 -24.91
C PRO A 7 -3.77 -11.94 -23.97
N PRO A 8 -2.86 -11.30 -23.22
CA PRO A 8 -3.20 -10.21 -22.31
C PRO A 8 -3.94 -9.12 -23.09
N THR A 9 -5.13 -8.77 -22.62
CA THR A 9 -5.93 -7.68 -23.21
C THR A 9 -5.11 -6.40 -23.19
N ARG A 10 -4.70 -5.92 -24.36
CA ARG A 10 -3.94 -4.66 -24.50
C ARG A 10 -4.77 -3.53 -23.90
N VAL A 11 -4.31 -2.98 -22.80
CA VAL A 11 -4.90 -1.81 -22.17
C VAL A 11 -4.64 -0.62 -23.10
N GLY A 12 -5.70 -0.02 -23.66
CA GLY A 12 -5.54 1.17 -24.50
C GLY A 12 -5.01 2.38 -23.69
N THR A 13 -4.60 3.45 -24.39
CA THR A 13 -4.04 4.69 -23.77
C THR A 13 -4.89 5.24 -22.64
N LYS A 14 -6.23 5.24 -22.79
CA LYS A 14 -7.16 5.66 -21.73
C LYS A 14 -7.09 4.77 -20.49
N GLY A 15 -6.96 3.46 -20.67
CA GLY A 15 -6.84 2.52 -19.56
C GLY A 15 -5.53 2.70 -18.80
N ALA A 16 -4.40 2.87 -19.50
CA ALA A 16 -3.12 3.14 -18.86
C ALA A 16 -3.14 4.43 -18.04
N ALA A 17 -3.69 5.52 -18.59
CA ALA A 17 -3.85 6.78 -17.86
C ALA A 17 -4.72 6.62 -16.60
N LEU A 18 -5.82 5.85 -16.67
CA LEU A 18 -6.66 5.53 -15.52
C LEU A 18 -5.92 4.72 -14.45
N GLY A 19 -5.12 3.72 -14.86
CA GLY A 19 -4.32 2.93 -13.93
C GLY A 19 -3.27 3.77 -13.20
N LEU A 20 -2.55 4.63 -13.94
CA LEU A 20 -1.54 5.53 -13.37
C LEU A 20 -2.16 6.56 -12.41
N SER A 21 -3.25 7.22 -12.81
CA SER A 21 -3.94 8.19 -11.95
C SER A 21 -4.57 7.55 -10.72
N GLY A 22 -5.13 6.35 -10.85
CA GLY A 22 -5.64 5.57 -9.73
C GLY A 22 -4.53 5.18 -8.75
N SER A 23 -3.38 4.73 -9.25
CA SER A 23 -2.22 4.42 -8.41
C SER A 23 -1.71 5.65 -7.65
N ALA A 24 -1.64 6.80 -8.31
CA ALA A 24 -1.24 8.06 -7.69
C ALA A 24 -2.25 8.51 -6.62
N ALA A 25 -3.56 8.46 -6.92
CA ALA A 25 -4.62 8.79 -5.96
C ALA A 25 -4.57 7.88 -4.72
N ALA A 26 -4.38 6.57 -4.91
CA ALA A 26 -4.23 5.62 -3.82
C ALA A 26 -3.01 5.94 -2.95
N ALA A 27 -1.87 6.25 -3.56
CA ALA A 27 -0.65 6.61 -2.85
C ALA A 27 -0.81 7.92 -2.04
N VAL A 28 -1.51 8.92 -2.58
CA VAL A 28 -1.85 10.15 -1.85
C VAL A 28 -2.70 9.84 -0.62
N LEU A 29 -3.75 9.01 -0.76
CA LEU A 29 -4.61 8.61 0.37
C LEU A 29 -3.83 7.84 1.44
N TRP A 30 -2.88 6.99 1.06
CA TRP A 30 -2.01 6.28 2.01
C TRP A 30 -1.04 7.19 2.74
N GLY A 31 -0.64 8.32 2.14
CA GLY A 31 0.22 9.32 2.79
C GLY A 31 -0.35 9.87 4.11
N PHE A 32 -1.67 9.86 4.28
CA PHE A 32 -2.32 10.25 5.53
C PHE A 32 -2.27 9.15 6.61
N GLY A 33 -2.05 7.89 6.20
CA GLY A 33 -2.17 6.75 7.10
C GLY A 33 -1.24 6.80 8.30
N GLY A 34 0.04 7.06 8.08
CA GLY A 34 1.04 7.17 9.15
C GLY A 34 0.72 8.29 10.15
N ILE A 35 0.21 9.42 9.65
CA ILE A 35 -0.19 10.57 10.48
C ILE A 35 -1.35 10.20 11.39
N PHE A 36 -2.39 9.56 10.84
CA PHE A 36 -3.54 9.14 11.65
C PHE A 36 -3.14 8.11 12.71
N VAL A 37 -2.19 7.20 12.42
CA VAL A 37 -1.65 6.27 13.42
C VAL A 37 -0.93 7.00 14.55
N VAL A 38 -0.12 8.02 14.24
CA VAL A 38 0.59 8.82 15.25
C VAL A 38 -0.37 9.60 16.14
N LEU A 39 -1.50 10.06 15.60
CA LEU A 39 -2.52 10.83 16.32
C LEU A 39 -3.44 9.95 17.21
N THR A 40 -3.37 8.62 17.11
CA THR A 40 -4.09 7.71 18.00
C THR A 40 -3.26 7.37 19.24
N TYR A 41 -3.92 7.27 20.41
CA TYR A 41 -3.34 6.74 21.64
C TYR A 41 -3.59 5.24 21.80
N ALA A 42 -4.53 4.68 21.05
CA ALA A 42 -4.83 3.25 21.06
C ALA A 42 -3.62 2.39 20.68
N PRO A 43 -3.48 1.16 21.25
CA PRO A 43 -2.43 0.23 20.88
C PRO A 43 -2.46 -0.09 19.36
N ALA A 44 -1.28 -0.26 18.75
CA ALA A 44 -1.14 -0.43 17.30
C ALA A 44 -2.00 -1.57 16.71
N LEU A 45 -2.03 -2.73 17.39
CA LEU A 45 -2.81 -3.89 16.93
C LEU A 45 -4.33 -3.64 17.04
N VAL A 46 -4.77 -2.89 18.07
CA VAL A 46 -6.17 -2.50 18.27
C VAL A 46 -6.62 -1.55 17.14
N VAL A 47 -5.78 -0.57 16.80
CA VAL A 47 -6.02 0.35 15.66
C VAL A 47 -6.16 -0.43 14.35
N ALA A 48 -5.24 -1.37 14.08
CA ALA A 48 -5.29 -2.21 12.88
C ALA A 48 -6.57 -3.07 12.85
N CYS A 49 -6.93 -3.68 13.97
CA CYS A 49 -8.12 -4.52 14.10
C CYS A 49 -9.41 -3.74 13.77
N TYR A 50 -9.64 -2.62 14.45
CA TYR A 50 -10.84 -1.82 14.21
C TYR A 50 -10.90 -1.22 12.81
N ARG A 51 -9.77 -0.74 12.29
CA ARG A 51 -9.68 -0.27 10.91
C ARG A 51 -10.14 -1.34 9.90
N PHE A 52 -9.71 -2.60 10.09
CA PHE A 52 -10.10 -3.69 9.20
C PHE A 52 -11.58 -4.05 9.34
N TRP A 53 -12.13 -4.10 10.56
CA TRP A 53 -13.55 -4.35 10.75
C TRP A 53 -14.42 -3.24 10.14
N LEU A 54 -14.06 -1.98 10.33
CA LEU A 54 -14.78 -0.86 9.72
C LEU A 54 -14.67 -0.89 8.19
N GLY A 55 -13.46 -1.17 7.66
CA GLY A 55 -13.26 -1.32 6.22
C GLY A 55 -14.05 -2.50 5.64
N ALA A 56 -14.07 -3.64 6.31
CA ALA A 56 -14.85 -4.81 5.92
C ALA A 56 -16.35 -4.50 5.92
N LEU A 57 -16.86 -3.85 6.96
CA LEU A 57 -18.27 -3.45 7.07
C LEU A 57 -18.63 -2.48 5.93
N PHE A 58 -17.86 -1.43 5.74
CA PHE A 58 -18.10 -0.40 4.75
C PHE A 58 -18.10 -0.96 3.32
N LEU A 59 -17.04 -1.71 2.95
CA LEU A 59 -16.93 -2.27 1.61
C LEU A 59 -17.96 -3.39 1.36
N THR A 60 -18.26 -4.22 2.35
CA THR A 60 -19.30 -5.24 2.24
C THR A 60 -20.67 -4.59 2.05
N ALA A 61 -20.97 -3.51 2.79
CA ALA A 61 -22.20 -2.75 2.58
C ALA A 61 -22.30 -2.22 1.13
N ILE A 62 -21.21 -1.66 0.59
CA ILE A 62 -21.16 -1.19 -0.81
C ILE A 62 -21.42 -2.35 -1.78
N VAL A 63 -20.81 -3.53 -1.57
CA VAL A 63 -21.04 -4.71 -2.43
C VAL A 63 -22.55 -5.03 -2.50
N TYR A 64 -23.22 -5.10 -1.36
CA TYR A 64 -24.66 -5.43 -1.33
C TYR A 64 -25.56 -4.30 -1.85
N LEU A 65 -25.24 -3.05 -1.54
CA LEU A 65 -25.97 -1.88 -2.02
C LEU A 65 -25.88 -1.71 -3.54
N THR A 66 -24.78 -2.18 -4.16
CA THR A 66 -24.62 -2.20 -5.63
C THR A 66 -25.24 -3.41 -6.29
N GLY A 67 -26.04 -4.20 -5.56
CA GLY A 67 -26.72 -5.40 -6.08
C GLY A 67 -25.80 -6.60 -6.30
N LYS A 68 -24.55 -6.52 -5.87
CA LYS A 68 -23.56 -7.61 -5.95
C LYS A 68 -23.60 -8.47 -4.70
N ARG A 69 -22.93 -9.62 -4.76
CA ARG A 69 -22.83 -10.56 -3.63
C ARG A 69 -21.41 -11.09 -3.54
N LEU A 70 -20.90 -11.23 -2.31
CA LEU A 70 -19.66 -11.96 -2.06
C LEU A 70 -19.93 -13.45 -2.25
N SER A 71 -19.50 -13.99 -3.38
CA SER A 71 -19.60 -15.43 -3.63
C SER A 71 -18.56 -16.20 -2.82
N TRP A 72 -18.81 -17.49 -2.55
CA TRP A 72 -17.82 -18.34 -1.90
C TRP A 72 -16.49 -18.41 -2.68
N ALA A 73 -16.56 -18.39 -4.01
CA ALA A 73 -15.38 -18.33 -4.87
C ALA A 73 -14.58 -17.06 -4.65
N THR A 74 -15.27 -15.90 -4.56
CA THR A 74 -14.63 -14.62 -4.24
C THR A 74 -13.98 -14.65 -2.86
N VAL A 75 -14.71 -15.09 -1.84
CA VAL A 75 -14.19 -15.20 -0.47
C VAL A 75 -12.95 -16.09 -0.45
N ARG A 76 -13.01 -17.27 -1.06
CA ARG A 76 -11.88 -18.19 -1.15
C ARG A 76 -10.66 -17.59 -1.88
N ALA A 77 -10.86 -16.75 -2.87
CA ALA A 77 -9.77 -16.15 -3.62
C ALA A 77 -9.10 -14.96 -2.90
N THR A 78 -9.73 -14.42 -1.84
CA THR A 78 -9.25 -13.22 -1.12
C THR A 78 -8.50 -13.53 0.18
N TRP A 79 -8.55 -14.77 0.69
CA TRP A 79 -8.02 -15.12 2.01
C TRP A 79 -6.52 -14.83 2.16
N LEU A 80 -5.71 -15.23 1.17
CA LEU A 80 -4.26 -14.97 1.20
C LEU A 80 -3.98 -13.47 1.17
N GLY A 81 -4.64 -12.72 0.29
CA GLY A 81 -4.51 -11.27 0.24
C GLY A 81 -4.86 -10.62 1.58
N GLY A 82 -5.91 -11.10 2.25
CA GLY A 82 -6.33 -10.60 3.56
C GLY A 82 -5.34 -10.94 4.67
N ILE A 83 -4.79 -12.15 4.69
CA ILE A 83 -3.75 -12.54 5.66
C ILE A 83 -2.50 -11.66 5.50
N PHE A 84 -2.01 -11.51 4.27
CA PHE A 84 -0.79 -10.72 4.04
C PHE A 84 -1.01 -9.23 4.27
N LEU A 85 -2.15 -8.64 3.91
CA LEU A 85 -2.47 -7.25 4.26
C LEU A 85 -2.64 -7.07 5.78
N GLY A 86 -3.31 -8.01 6.44
CA GLY A 86 -3.47 -8.00 7.90
C GLY A 86 -2.13 -8.07 8.63
N ALA A 87 -1.27 -8.99 8.23
CA ALA A 87 0.07 -9.15 8.78
C ALA A 87 0.93 -7.89 8.55
N ASP A 88 0.92 -7.35 7.31
CA ASP A 88 1.62 -6.11 6.99
C ASP A 88 1.22 -4.98 7.94
N MET A 89 -0.06 -4.65 8.01
CA MET A 89 -0.50 -3.51 8.82
C MET A 89 -0.24 -3.68 10.31
N MET A 90 -0.42 -4.89 10.85
CA MET A 90 -0.10 -5.17 12.25
C MET A 90 1.39 -5.01 12.54
N MET A 91 2.24 -5.53 11.66
CA MET A 91 3.70 -5.38 11.79
C MET A 91 4.13 -3.94 11.56
N PHE A 92 3.63 -3.26 10.54
CA PHE A 92 3.98 -1.87 10.25
C PHE A 92 3.57 -0.92 11.38
N TYR A 93 2.33 -0.99 11.89
CA TYR A 93 1.88 -0.13 12.98
C TYR A 93 2.63 -0.41 14.29
N SER A 94 3.03 -1.67 14.51
CA SER A 94 3.87 -2.02 15.65
C SER A 94 5.30 -1.52 15.45
N SER A 95 5.85 -1.61 14.25
CA SER A 95 7.21 -1.17 13.95
C SER A 95 7.39 0.32 14.22
N VAL A 96 6.49 1.18 13.73
CA VAL A 96 6.59 2.65 13.93
C VAL A 96 6.48 3.09 15.40
N ARG A 97 6.11 2.17 16.30
CA ARG A 97 6.12 2.42 17.75
C ARG A 97 7.37 1.86 18.45
N LEU A 98 8.12 0.99 17.80
CA LEU A 98 9.28 0.29 18.36
C LEU A 98 10.60 0.74 17.74
N THR A 99 10.61 1.18 16.48
CA THR A 99 11.76 1.80 15.82
C THR A 99 11.49 3.25 15.47
N THR A 100 12.41 3.91 14.78
CA THR A 100 12.14 5.26 14.28
C THR A 100 11.25 5.20 13.04
N ILE A 101 10.42 6.24 12.86
CA ILE A 101 9.57 6.34 11.66
C ILE A 101 10.41 6.38 10.38
N VAL A 102 11.64 6.90 10.49
CA VAL A 102 12.63 6.94 9.42
C VAL A 102 13.03 5.52 9.00
N ASP A 103 13.47 4.70 9.97
CA ASP A 103 13.92 3.33 9.69
C ASP A 103 12.78 2.51 9.04
N ALA A 104 11.58 2.55 9.62
CA ALA A 104 10.40 1.86 9.06
C ALA A 104 10.08 2.33 7.64
N SER A 105 10.19 3.65 7.37
CA SER A 105 9.89 4.23 6.05
C SER A 105 10.96 3.91 5.01
N VAL A 106 12.23 3.92 5.38
CA VAL A 106 13.34 3.54 4.48
C VAL A 106 13.24 2.06 4.10
N ILE A 107 12.94 1.19 5.09
CA ILE A 107 12.69 -0.24 4.82
C ILE A 107 11.49 -0.39 3.87
N GLY A 108 10.38 0.29 4.14
CA GLY A 108 9.18 0.26 3.30
C GLY A 108 9.42 0.77 1.88
N ALA A 109 10.32 1.75 1.68
CA ALA A 109 10.69 2.28 0.37
C ALA A 109 11.37 1.25 -0.55
N LEU A 110 11.78 0.09 -0.04
CA LEU A 110 12.31 -1.02 -0.83
C LEU A 110 11.22 -1.85 -1.54
N GLN A 111 9.93 -1.62 -1.26
CA GLN A 111 8.82 -2.36 -1.85
C GLN A 111 8.87 -2.42 -3.40
N PRO A 112 9.12 -1.33 -4.15
CA PRO A 112 9.17 -1.40 -5.60
C PRO A 112 10.26 -2.34 -6.13
N ALA A 113 11.39 -2.46 -5.43
CA ALA A 113 12.46 -3.38 -5.81
C ALA A 113 12.02 -4.84 -5.66
N LEU A 114 11.35 -5.19 -4.56
CA LEU A 114 10.81 -6.55 -4.35
C LEU A 114 9.74 -6.89 -5.38
N VAL A 115 8.82 -5.96 -5.64
CA VAL A 115 7.77 -6.16 -6.65
C VAL A 115 8.39 -6.30 -8.04
N LEU A 116 9.37 -5.46 -8.41
CA LEU A 116 10.06 -5.52 -9.70
C LEU A 116 10.75 -6.88 -9.94
N ILE A 117 11.42 -7.40 -8.92
CA ILE A 117 12.10 -8.71 -9.00
C ILE A 117 11.07 -9.84 -9.18
N ALA A 118 9.95 -9.78 -8.44
CA ALA A 118 8.94 -10.84 -8.45
C ALA A 118 7.96 -10.72 -9.64
N ALA A 119 7.66 -9.53 -10.13
CA ALA A 119 6.69 -9.31 -11.21
C ALA A 119 7.16 -9.90 -12.55
N ARG A 120 8.47 -9.94 -12.78
CA ARG A 120 9.02 -10.52 -14.02
C ARG A 120 8.69 -12.02 -14.17
N PRO A 121 8.99 -12.91 -13.22
CA PRO A 121 8.64 -14.34 -13.33
C PRO A 121 7.13 -14.61 -13.17
N LEU A 122 6.40 -13.78 -12.42
CA LEU A 122 4.98 -14.02 -12.15
C LEU A 122 4.05 -13.50 -13.25
N PHE A 123 4.35 -12.35 -13.85
CA PHE A 123 3.48 -11.68 -14.82
C PHE A 123 4.14 -11.44 -16.17
N GLY A 124 5.41 -11.83 -16.35
CA GLY A 124 6.16 -11.56 -17.58
C GLY A 124 6.49 -10.08 -17.81
N GLU A 125 6.39 -9.23 -16.76
CA GLU A 125 6.68 -7.81 -16.87
C GLU A 125 8.13 -7.57 -17.28
N ARG A 126 8.34 -6.71 -18.29
CA ARG A 126 9.67 -6.36 -18.80
C ARG A 126 9.92 -4.88 -18.58
N MET A 127 10.81 -4.56 -17.66
CA MET A 127 11.25 -3.20 -17.40
C MET A 127 12.52 -2.88 -18.20
N SER A 128 12.55 -1.72 -18.85
CA SER A 128 13.76 -1.22 -19.47
C SER A 128 14.78 -0.81 -18.39
N ARG A 129 16.06 -0.78 -18.76
CA ARG A 129 17.11 -0.29 -17.82
C ARG A 129 16.85 1.15 -17.38
N ARG A 130 16.20 1.95 -18.22
CA ARG A 130 15.81 3.33 -17.88
C ARG A 130 14.69 3.35 -16.83
N ASP A 131 13.71 2.46 -16.92
CA ASP A 131 12.64 2.36 -15.93
C ASP A 131 13.19 1.93 -14.58
N VAL A 132 14.07 0.92 -14.55
CA VAL A 132 14.76 0.50 -13.32
C VAL A 132 15.54 1.66 -12.70
N PHE A 133 16.26 2.44 -13.50
CA PHE A 133 16.99 3.62 -13.01
C PHE A 133 16.05 4.61 -12.32
N TRP A 134 14.91 4.97 -12.95
CA TRP A 134 13.96 5.92 -12.36
C TRP A 134 13.26 5.35 -11.12
N ILE A 135 12.95 4.05 -11.09
CA ILE A 135 12.41 3.39 -9.90
C ILE A 135 13.39 3.47 -8.72
N VAL A 136 14.66 3.12 -8.97
CA VAL A 136 15.72 3.23 -7.95
C VAL A 136 15.90 4.68 -7.50
N LEU A 137 15.87 5.64 -8.41
CA LEU A 137 15.97 7.05 -8.07
C LEU A 137 14.77 7.53 -7.23
N ALA A 138 13.56 7.04 -7.51
CA ALA A 138 12.39 7.30 -6.69
C ALA A 138 12.57 6.75 -5.27
N MET A 139 13.07 5.52 -5.12
CA MET A 139 13.36 4.91 -3.82
C MET A 139 14.42 5.70 -3.04
N VAL A 140 15.50 6.13 -3.70
CA VAL A 140 16.55 6.98 -3.10
C VAL A 140 15.94 8.32 -2.66
N GLY A 141 15.14 8.96 -3.52
CA GLY A 141 14.46 10.22 -3.20
C GLY A 141 13.57 10.08 -1.96
N VAL A 142 12.76 9.02 -1.87
CA VAL A 142 11.94 8.72 -0.69
C VAL A 142 12.81 8.50 0.55
N SER A 143 13.87 7.70 0.45
CA SER A 143 14.77 7.42 1.58
C SER A 143 15.39 8.72 2.11
N VAL A 144 15.84 9.61 1.22
CA VAL A 144 16.39 10.92 1.60
C VAL A 144 15.30 11.84 2.19
N ALA A 145 14.06 11.81 1.64
CA ALA A 145 12.95 12.64 2.12
C ALA A 145 12.50 12.29 3.55
N VAL A 146 12.65 11.03 3.98
CA VAL A 146 12.24 10.60 5.32
C VAL A 146 13.37 10.67 6.34
N ILE A 147 14.65 10.86 5.93
CA ILE A 147 15.77 11.04 6.85
C ILE A 147 15.57 12.33 7.65
N GLY A 148 15.31 12.18 8.94
CA GLY A 148 15.12 13.27 9.90
C GLY A 148 16.12 13.22 11.05
N PRO A 149 16.00 14.16 12.01
CA PRO A 149 16.78 14.06 13.25
C PRO A 149 16.50 12.73 13.92
N GLY A 150 17.50 11.88 13.99
CA GLY A 150 17.38 10.53 14.54
C GLY A 150 16.92 10.55 16.00
N GLY A 151 15.75 9.94 16.26
CA GLY A 151 15.31 9.63 17.61
C GLY A 151 15.97 8.36 18.14
N THR A 152 16.14 8.24 19.46
CA THR A 152 16.49 6.97 20.10
C THR A 152 15.21 6.16 20.32
N ALA A 153 15.11 4.99 19.71
CA ALA A 153 14.00 4.07 19.93
C ALA A 153 14.43 2.94 20.87
N PRO A 154 13.63 2.58 21.90
CA PRO A 154 14.02 1.61 22.92
C PRO A 154 14.17 0.17 22.43
N HIS A 155 13.49 -0.21 21.35
CA HIS A 155 13.47 -1.57 20.79
C HIS A 155 13.72 -1.57 19.28
N ARG A 156 14.70 -0.79 18.83
CA ARG A 156 14.97 -0.53 17.41
C ARG A 156 15.07 -1.81 16.57
N LEU A 157 15.86 -2.80 16.99
CA LEU A 157 16.04 -4.04 16.22
C LEU A 157 14.72 -4.79 15.99
N LEU A 158 13.87 -4.93 17.02
CA LEU A 158 12.56 -5.58 16.87
C LEU A 158 11.66 -4.77 15.94
N GLY A 159 11.65 -3.44 16.06
CA GLY A 159 10.94 -2.55 15.17
C GLY A 159 11.36 -2.68 13.72
N ASP A 160 12.67 -2.77 13.45
CA ASP A 160 13.24 -2.95 12.12
C ASP A 160 12.90 -4.32 11.53
N ILE A 161 12.91 -5.39 12.33
CA ILE A 161 12.46 -6.73 11.92
C ILE A 161 10.97 -6.72 11.56
N LEU A 162 10.14 -6.04 12.34
CA LEU A 162 8.71 -5.90 12.03
C LEU A 162 8.48 -5.07 10.77
N ALA A 163 9.26 -4.01 10.54
CA ALA A 163 9.21 -3.23 9.29
C ALA A 163 9.58 -4.09 8.07
N ALA A 164 10.63 -4.92 8.20
CA ALA A 164 11.01 -5.84 7.13
C ALA A 164 9.95 -6.92 6.88
N GLY A 165 9.33 -7.45 7.94
CA GLY A 165 8.20 -8.37 7.85
C GLY A 165 6.98 -7.73 7.17
N ALA A 166 6.68 -6.48 7.51
CA ALA A 166 5.64 -5.67 6.87
C ALA A 166 5.91 -5.49 5.38
N LEU A 167 7.13 -5.09 5.00
CA LEU A 167 7.57 -4.95 3.61
C LEU A 167 7.35 -6.24 2.80
N LEU A 168 7.76 -7.39 3.33
CA LEU A 168 7.59 -8.68 2.66
C LEU A 168 6.11 -9.05 2.53
N SER A 169 5.34 -8.84 3.59
CA SER A 169 3.89 -9.12 3.59
C SER A 169 3.15 -8.20 2.62
N PHE A 170 3.44 -6.91 2.61
CA PHE A 170 2.82 -5.96 1.70
C PHE A 170 3.17 -6.23 0.24
N SER A 171 4.44 -6.54 -0.05
CA SER A 171 4.86 -6.93 -1.41
C SER A 171 4.14 -8.19 -1.88
N THR A 172 3.98 -9.19 -1.00
CA THR A 172 3.24 -10.42 -1.30
C THR A 172 1.75 -10.13 -1.53
N TYR A 173 1.11 -9.34 -0.66
CA TYR A 173 -0.26 -8.86 -0.87
C TYR A 173 -0.42 -8.16 -2.22
N TRP A 174 0.54 -7.31 -2.60
CA TRP A 174 0.53 -6.57 -3.86
C TRP A 174 0.47 -7.49 -5.08
N LEU A 175 1.34 -8.49 -5.11
CA LEU A 175 1.40 -9.47 -6.21
C LEU A 175 0.15 -10.36 -6.26
N ILE A 176 -0.34 -10.81 -5.10
CA ILE A 176 -1.61 -11.57 -5.00
C ILE A 176 -2.78 -10.72 -5.50
N SER A 177 -2.83 -9.45 -5.11
CA SER A 177 -3.87 -8.52 -5.55
C SER A 177 -3.84 -8.32 -7.07
N LYS A 178 -2.66 -8.13 -7.64
CA LYS A 178 -2.49 -7.98 -9.09
C LYS A 178 -3.07 -9.20 -9.83
N HIS A 179 -2.69 -10.39 -9.41
CA HIS A 179 -3.18 -11.64 -10.01
C HIS A 179 -4.71 -11.81 -9.83
N ALA A 180 -5.23 -11.61 -8.62
CA ALA A 180 -6.65 -11.77 -8.33
C ALA A 180 -7.53 -10.77 -9.12
N ARG A 181 -6.98 -9.59 -9.43
CA ARG A 181 -7.69 -8.54 -10.17
C ARG A 181 -7.90 -8.85 -11.65
N GLU A 182 -7.30 -9.89 -12.18
CA GLU A 182 -7.58 -10.39 -13.52
C GLU A 182 -8.99 -11.01 -13.60
N ALA A 183 -9.47 -11.64 -12.50
CA ALA A 183 -10.73 -12.37 -12.48
C ALA A 183 -11.82 -11.76 -11.58
N ILE A 184 -11.44 -11.02 -10.52
CA ILE A 184 -12.38 -10.56 -9.49
C ILE A 184 -12.50 -9.03 -9.53
N ASN A 185 -13.71 -8.52 -9.29
CA ASN A 185 -13.99 -7.08 -9.20
C ASN A 185 -13.26 -6.45 -7.99
N ALA A 186 -12.81 -5.18 -8.14
CA ALA A 186 -12.03 -4.48 -7.10
C ALA A 186 -12.75 -4.39 -5.75
N ILE A 187 -14.05 -4.04 -5.77
CA ILE A 187 -14.82 -3.85 -4.54
C ILE A 187 -14.99 -5.18 -3.82
N GLU A 188 -15.38 -6.23 -4.55
CA GLU A 188 -15.57 -7.57 -3.99
C GLU A 188 -14.24 -8.15 -3.47
N TYR A 189 -13.14 -7.98 -4.22
CA TYR A 189 -11.81 -8.39 -3.80
C TYR A 189 -11.39 -7.66 -2.52
N THR A 190 -11.47 -6.33 -2.50
CA THR A 190 -11.02 -5.54 -1.35
C THR A 190 -11.89 -5.81 -0.11
N ALA A 191 -13.22 -5.99 -0.28
CA ALA A 191 -14.11 -6.37 0.81
C ALA A 191 -13.69 -7.71 1.44
N GLY A 192 -13.45 -8.74 0.62
CA GLY A 192 -12.98 -10.04 1.09
C GLY A 192 -11.61 -9.97 1.78
N VAL A 193 -10.68 -9.21 1.22
CA VAL A 193 -9.37 -8.96 1.83
C VAL A 193 -9.51 -8.30 3.21
N MET A 194 -10.36 -7.28 3.36
CA MET A 194 -10.59 -6.61 4.65
C MET A 194 -11.22 -7.55 5.68
N ILE A 195 -12.14 -8.44 5.27
CA ILE A 195 -12.73 -9.44 6.15
C ILE A 195 -11.64 -10.38 6.71
N PHE A 196 -10.79 -10.93 5.86
CA PHE A 196 -9.74 -11.84 6.33
C PHE A 196 -8.66 -11.12 7.15
N ALA A 197 -8.32 -9.89 6.82
CA ALA A 197 -7.43 -9.07 7.64
C ALA A 197 -8.03 -8.78 9.03
N ALA A 198 -9.34 -8.53 9.13
CA ALA A 198 -10.06 -8.36 10.38
C ALA A 198 -10.09 -9.65 11.20
N LEU A 199 -10.38 -10.79 10.55
CA LEU A 199 -10.40 -12.11 11.18
C LEU A 199 -9.01 -12.51 11.70
N LEU A 200 -7.93 -12.18 10.98
CA LEU A 200 -6.57 -12.41 11.44
C LEU A 200 -6.20 -11.50 12.61
N SER A 201 -6.50 -10.21 12.52
CA SER A 201 -6.08 -9.22 13.52
C SER A 201 -6.76 -9.42 14.87
N THR A 202 -8.01 -9.90 14.89
CA THR A 202 -8.77 -10.09 16.13
C THR A 202 -8.09 -11.05 17.12
N PRO A 203 -7.76 -12.29 16.77
CA PRO A 203 -7.05 -13.19 17.70
C PRO A 203 -5.66 -12.67 18.06
N VAL A 204 -4.96 -11.98 17.16
CA VAL A 204 -3.62 -11.44 17.44
C VAL A 204 -3.68 -10.38 18.53
N VAL A 205 -4.71 -9.51 18.56
CA VAL A 205 -4.90 -8.54 19.63
C VAL A 205 -5.02 -9.24 20.99
N PHE A 206 -5.81 -10.32 21.08
CA PHE A 206 -5.99 -11.06 22.35
C PHE A 206 -4.73 -11.83 22.74
N ILE A 207 -4.04 -12.48 21.81
CA ILE A 207 -2.77 -13.19 22.05
C ILE A 207 -1.69 -12.21 22.56
N ALA A 208 -1.68 -10.97 22.04
CA ALA A 208 -0.78 -9.92 22.50
C ALA A 208 -1.19 -9.30 23.86
N GLY A 209 -2.23 -9.81 24.52
CA GLY A 209 -2.72 -9.31 25.79
C GLY A 209 -3.31 -7.89 25.75
N GLN A 210 -3.66 -7.40 24.54
CA GLN A 210 -4.25 -6.08 24.36
C GLN A 210 -5.76 -6.13 24.48
N SER A 211 -6.36 -5.08 25.04
CA SER A 211 -7.82 -4.96 25.22
C SER A 211 -8.42 -4.08 24.14
N LEU A 212 -9.48 -4.57 23.51
CA LEU A 212 -10.25 -3.80 22.52
C LEU A 212 -11.02 -2.62 23.12
N SER A 213 -11.22 -2.58 24.45
CA SER A 213 -12.02 -1.54 25.11
C SER A 213 -11.20 -0.43 25.79
N ARG A 214 -9.87 -0.58 25.89
CA ARG A 214 -9.00 0.35 26.61
C ARG A 214 -8.31 1.35 25.68
N PHE A 215 -9.05 2.36 25.23
CA PHE A 215 -8.52 3.50 24.48
C PHE A 215 -9.47 4.71 24.60
N HIS A 216 -9.00 5.90 24.21
CA HIS A 216 -9.77 7.12 24.35
C HIS A 216 -10.88 7.22 23.29
N ALA A 217 -12.01 7.82 23.66
CA ALA A 217 -13.12 8.04 22.73
C ALA A 217 -12.69 8.87 21.49
N GLY A 218 -11.74 9.79 21.66
CA GLY A 218 -11.16 10.58 20.55
C GLY A 218 -10.40 9.77 19.49
N ASP A 219 -9.92 8.58 19.86
CA ASP A 219 -9.21 7.70 18.91
C ASP A 219 -10.13 7.18 17.80
N TRP A 220 -11.45 7.12 18.04
CA TRP A 220 -12.42 6.70 17.03
C TRP A 220 -12.37 7.58 15.77
N THR A 221 -12.15 8.88 15.91
CA THR A 221 -12.02 9.77 14.76
C THR A 221 -10.89 9.33 13.85
N TRP A 222 -9.72 9.03 14.41
CA TRP A 222 -8.55 8.61 13.64
C TRP A 222 -8.69 7.19 13.09
N ILE A 223 -9.29 6.28 13.85
CA ILE A 223 -9.56 4.90 13.40
C ILE A 223 -10.54 4.90 12.22
N VAL A 224 -11.62 5.70 12.29
CA VAL A 224 -12.57 5.84 11.17
C VAL A 224 -11.90 6.47 9.96
N LEU A 225 -11.09 7.51 10.14
CA LEU A 225 -10.33 8.12 9.06
C LEU A 225 -9.32 7.14 8.44
N LEU A 226 -8.66 6.29 9.25
CA LEU A 226 -7.81 5.22 8.76
C LEU A 226 -8.57 4.18 7.93
N ALA A 227 -9.80 3.85 8.32
CA ALA A 227 -10.63 2.91 7.56
C ALA A 227 -11.11 3.53 6.24
N LEU A 228 -11.52 4.79 6.25
CA LEU A 228 -12.09 5.46 5.08
C LEU A 228 -11.02 5.98 4.12
N VAL A 229 -10.02 6.71 4.57
CA VAL A 229 -9.05 7.39 3.68
C VAL A 229 -8.02 6.40 3.13
N PRO A 230 -7.11 5.80 3.93
CA PRO A 230 -6.21 4.78 3.39
C PRO A 230 -6.95 3.50 2.95
N GLY A 231 -8.10 3.17 3.56
CA GLY A 231 -8.93 2.04 3.13
C GLY A 231 -9.45 2.20 1.70
N THR A 232 -9.94 3.38 1.33
CA THR A 232 -10.30 3.73 -0.05
C THR A 232 -9.08 3.68 -0.97
N GLY A 233 -7.90 4.05 -0.47
CA GLY A 233 -6.64 3.89 -1.19
C GLY A 233 -6.38 2.44 -1.62
N HIS A 234 -6.63 1.45 -0.75
CA HIS A 234 -6.51 0.03 -1.12
C HIS A 234 -7.53 -0.38 -2.20
N LEU A 235 -8.77 0.12 -2.13
CA LEU A 235 -9.78 -0.13 -3.16
C LEU A 235 -9.35 0.44 -4.51
N ILE A 236 -8.89 1.70 -4.53
CA ILE A 236 -8.45 2.38 -5.75
C ILE A 236 -7.21 1.70 -6.34
N MET A 237 -6.23 1.32 -5.50
CA MET A 237 -5.04 0.61 -5.97
C MET A 237 -5.40 -0.76 -6.53
N ASN A 238 -6.24 -1.53 -5.83
CA ASN A 238 -6.74 -2.80 -6.34
C ASN A 238 -7.50 -2.63 -7.66
N TRP A 239 -8.25 -1.55 -7.83
CA TRP A 239 -8.86 -1.23 -9.12
C TRP A 239 -7.82 -0.90 -10.19
N ALA A 240 -6.81 -0.10 -9.87
CA ALA A 240 -5.75 0.29 -10.79
C ALA A 240 -4.90 -0.89 -11.28
N HIS A 241 -4.70 -1.92 -10.46
CA HIS A 241 -3.96 -3.14 -10.80
C HIS A 241 -4.46 -3.84 -12.06
N ARG A 242 -5.69 -3.61 -12.49
CA ARG A 242 -6.21 -4.12 -13.76
C ARG A 242 -5.63 -3.42 -14.98
N TYR A 243 -5.17 -2.18 -14.82
CA TYR A 243 -4.82 -1.28 -15.92
C TYR A 243 -3.33 -0.92 -15.99
N VAL A 244 -2.55 -1.27 -14.98
CA VAL A 244 -1.14 -0.90 -14.88
C VAL A 244 -0.32 -2.07 -14.35
N ASP A 245 0.94 -2.16 -14.77
CA ASP A 245 1.87 -3.17 -14.29
C ASP A 245 2.13 -3.05 -12.79
N ALA A 246 2.36 -4.19 -12.13
CA ALA A 246 2.60 -4.23 -10.69
C ALA A 246 3.86 -3.43 -10.30
N SER A 247 4.91 -3.52 -11.11
CA SER A 247 6.16 -2.78 -10.90
C SER A 247 5.99 -1.28 -11.03
N ILE A 248 5.16 -0.82 -11.98
CA ILE A 248 4.91 0.61 -12.19
C ILE A 248 4.03 1.18 -11.08
N SER A 249 2.95 0.48 -10.71
CA SER A 249 2.09 0.91 -9.61
C SER A 249 2.84 0.92 -8.27
N ALA A 250 3.77 -0.04 -8.05
CA ALA A 250 4.64 -0.04 -6.88
C ALA A 250 5.62 1.16 -6.87
N ALA A 251 6.19 1.53 -8.02
CA ALA A 251 7.01 2.74 -8.12
C ALA A 251 6.21 4.01 -7.80
N ILE A 252 4.97 4.11 -8.29
CA ILE A 252 4.08 5.24 -8.00
C ILE A 252 3.69 5.28 -6.52
N SER A 253 3.62 4.14 -5.82
CA SER A 253 3.32 4.09 -4.39
C SER A 253 4.38 4.79 -3.52
N CYS A 254 5.61 5.00 -4.04
CA CYS A 254 6.62 5.86 -3.41
C CYS A 254 6.14 7.32 -3.21
N LEU A 255 5.07 7.74 -3.87
CA LEU A 255 4.43 9.02 -3.60
C LEU A 255 3.86 9.10 -2.17
N SER A 256 3.44 7.98 -1.57
CA SER A 256 2.82 7.95 -0.24
C SER A 256 3.72 8.55 0.86
N PRO A 257 4.98 8.13 1.08
CA PRO A 257 5.83 8.73 2.09
C PRO A 257 6.21 10.20 1.78
N LEU A 258 6.25 10.58 0.49
CA LEU A 258 6.47 11.98 0.12
C LEU A 258 5.28 12.86 0.52
N VAL A 259 4.06 12.39 0.27
CA VAL A 259 2.83 13.06 0.73
C VAL A 259 2.79 13.10 2.25
N ALA A 260 3.12 12.00 2.95
CA ALA A 260 3.18 11.97 4.40
C ALA A 260 4.13 13.06 4.97
N SER A 261 5.31 13.21 4.37
CA SER A 261 6.28 14.24 4.78
C SER A 261 5.72 15.67 4.59
N LEU A 262 5.02 15.93 3.48
CA LEU A 262 4.42 17.24 3.21
C LEU A 262 3.22 17.54 4.12
N VAL A 263 2.38 16.55 4.37
CA VAL A 263 1.18 16.68 5.21
C VAL A 263 1.54 16.78 6.71
N ALA A 264 2.68 16.23 7.13
CA ALA A 264 3.20 16.36 8.49
C ALA A 264 3.53 17.82 8.86
N ILE A 265 3.85 18.70 7.89
CA ILE A 265 4.13 20.12 8.13
C ILE A 265 2.94 20.81 8.81
N PRO A 266 1.76 20.90 8.18
CA PRO A 266 0.62 21.61 8.76
C PRO A 266 -0.06 20.85 9.90
N ILE A 267 -0.03 19.52 9.93
CA ILE A 267 -0.76 18.73 10.92
C ILE A 267 0.05 18.49 12.20
N LEU A 268 1.35 18.21 12.06
CA LEU A 268 2.23 17.89 13.19
C LEU A 268 3.18 19.05 13.54
N GLY A 269 3.11 20.18 12.83
CA GLY A 269 4.00 21.33 13.05
C GLY A 269 5.47 21.02 12.72
N GLN A 270 5.74 20.01 11.89
CA GLN A 270 7.10 19.63 11.52
C GLN A 270 7.66 20.57 10.45
N SER A 271 8.98 20.80 10.45
CA SER A 271 9.70 21.49 9.40
C SER A 271 10.57 20.51 8.63
N LEU A 272 10.62 20.65 7.31
CA LEU A 272 11.53 19.87 6.48
C LEU A 272 12.93 20.47 6.49
N THR A 273 13.92 19.63 6.62
CA THR A 273 15.33 20.02 6.39
C THR A 273 15.59 20.16 4.89
N TRP A 274 16.66 20.87 4.53
CA TRP A 274 17.11 20.99 3.13
C TRP A 274 17.25 19.62 2.45
N LEU A 275 17.82 18.66 3.16
CA LEU A 275 18.02 17.32 2.63
C LEU A 275 16.70 16.61 2.32
N GLN A 276 15.70 16.76 3.20
CA GLN A 276 14.36 16.22 2.98
C GLN A 276 13.67 16.88 1.78
N VAL A 277 13.79 18.19 1.61
CA VAL A 277 13.25 18.90 0.44
C VAL A 277 13.88 18.35 -0.85
N ILE A 278 15.20 18.16 -0.89
CA ILE A 278 15.88 17.56 -2.04
C ILE A 278 15.36 16.15 -2.31
N GLY A 279 15.20 15.34 -1.27
CA GLY A 279 14.64 14.00 -1.38
C GLY A 279 13.23 13.98 -1.98
N VAL A 280 12.35 14.88 -1.50
CA VAL A 280 10.99 15.06 -2.04
C VAL A 280 11.03 15.41 -3.52
N LEU A 281 11.85 16.38 -3.92
CA LEU A 281 11.95 16.82 -5.32
C LEU A 281 12.48 15.70 -6.23
N ILE A 282 13.51 14.97 -5.81
CA ILE A 282 14.06 13.83 -6.56
C ILE A 282 12.98 12.75 -6.70
N GLY A 283 12.31 12.39 -5.60
CA GLY A 283 11.27 11.36 -5.61
C GLY A 283 10.11 11.72 -6.54
N LEU A 284 9.58 12.94 -6.42
CA LEU A 284 8.48 13.41 -7.28
C LEU A 284 8.87 13.45 -8.75
N ALA A 285 10.06 13.95 -9.08
CA ALA A 285 10.56 13.99 -10.46
C ALA A 285 10.69 12.58 -11.04
N ALA A 286 11.28 11.65 -10.29
CA ALA A 286 11.45 10.27 -10.73
C ALA A 286 10.10 9.57 -10.95
N ILE A 287 9.14 9.71 -10.03
CA ILE A 287 7.79 9.14 -10.17
C ILE A 287 7.08 9.74 -11.39
N ALA A 288 7.18 11.05 -11.59
CA ALA A 288 6.58 11.73 -12.75
C ALA A 288 7.13 11.19 -14.08
N VAL A 289 8.45 10.94 -14.16
CA VAL A 289 9.06 10.34 -15.35
C VAL A 289 8.57 8.91 -15.55
N VAL A 290 8.52 8.07 -14.52
CA VAL A 290 7.98 6.70 -14.61
C VAL A 290 6.54 6.76 -15.14
N ALA A 291 5.69 7.61 -14.57
CA ALA A 291 4.30 7.74 -14.99
C ALA A 291 4.17 8.24 -16.44
N ALA A 292 4.98 9.23 -16.85
CA ALA A 292 4.96 9.76 -18.21
C ALA A 292 5.36 8.73 -19.26
N ARG A 293 6.38 7.91 -18.98
CA ARG A 293 6.89 6.86 -19.88
C ARG A 293 5.88 5.72 -20.12
N HIS A 294 4.95 5.52 -19.19
CA HIS A 294 3.96 4.43 -19.24
C HIS A 294 2.53 4.92 -19.54
N ARG A 295 2.37 6.19 -19.94
CA ARG A 295 1.09 6.74 -20.41
C ARG A 295 0.66 6.22 -21.77
N GLU A 296 1.61 5.95 -22.65
CA GLU A 296 1.36 5.44 -23.99
C GLU A 296 1.65 3.94 -24.03
N PRO A 297 0.78 3.12 -24.67
CA PRO A 297 1.10 1.71 -24.92
C PRO A 297 2.39 1.65 -25.73
N ALA A 298 3.27 0.69 -25.41
CA ALA A 298 4.46 0.43 -26.19
C ALA A 298 4.07 0.29 -27.68
N GLN A 299 4.62 1.15 -28.54
CA GLN A 299 4.46 1.01 -29.97
C GLN A 299 5.01 -0.37 -30.38
N PRO A 300 4.33 -1.11 -31.26
CA PRO A 300 4.92 -2.32 -31.82
C PRO A 300 6.26 -1.97 -32.49
N PRO A 301 7.27 -2.86 -32.44
CA PRO A 301 8.48 -2.66 -33.22
C PRO A 301 8.10 -2.41 -34.68
N ALA A 302 8.67 -1.39 -35.28
CA ALA A 302 8.55 -1.15 -36.71
C ALA A 302 9.04 -2.42 -37.44
N GLU A 303 8.18 -2.99 -38.28
CA GLU A 303 8.50 -4.15 -39.14
C GLU A 303 9.63 -3.85 -40.09
#